data_8d572feed39faf3a026a5c3d2502525c
#
_entry.id   8d572feed39faf3a026a5c3d2502525c
#
_cell.length_a   1.000
_cell.length_b   1.000
_cell.length_c   1.000
_cell.angle_alpha   90.00
_cell.angle_beta   90.00
_cell.angle_gamma   90.00
#
_symmetry.space_group_name_H-M   'P 1'
#
loop_
_entity.id
_entity.type
_entity.pdbx_description
1 polymer ?
#
loop_
_entity_poly.entity_id
_entity_poly.type
_entity_poly.pdbx_seq_one_letter_code
_entity_poly.pdbx_strand_id
1 'polypeptide(L)'
;MSFVLEPTNDPGTLILHIGDGLDFRNADAFRQVCQEQVQAAVHSFILDFSEARLLDSVGLGAIFSLYRNVTPASGQVVFAAVSAPVQVMVQVTKIYRVFPQYQTVELACEALRVRREAG
;
A
#
# COMPACT_ATOMS: atom_id res chain seq x y z
N MET A 1 15.55 -7.02 -6.20
CA MET A 1 14.90 -5.72 -6.04
C MET A 1 14.20 -5.65 -4.70
N SER A 2 14.39 -4.59 -3.99
CA SER A 2 13.79 -4.46 -2.66
C SER A 2 12.86 -3.28 -2.60
N PHE A 3 11.86 -3.41 -1.75
CA PHE A 3 10.95 -2.31 -1.45
C PHE A 3 11.62 -1.36 -0.48
N VAL A 4 11.36 -0.07 -0.63
CA VAL A 4 11.90 0.96 0.25
C VAL A 4 10.81 1.36 1.23
N LEU A 5 11.16 1.33 2.51
CA LEU A 5 10.23 1.68 3.59
C LEU A 5 10.58 3.07 4.11
N GLU A 6 9.55 3.88 4.33
CA GLU A 6 9.75 5.24 4.82
C GLU A 6 8.77 5.48 5.97
N PRO A 7 9.26 5.86 7.16
CA PRO A 7 8.37 6.16 8.29
C PRO A 7 7.62 7.47 8.07
N THR A 8 6.52 7.60 8.79
CA THR A 8 5.75 8.84 8.84
C THR A 8 5.81 9.41 10.25
N ASN A 9 5.10 10.52 10.48
CA ASN A 9 4.98 11.09 11.83
C ASN A 9 4.16 10.20 12.76
N ASP A 10 3.34 9.31 12.21
CA ASP A 10 2.62 8.30 12.98
C ASP A 10 3.41 7.00 12.94
N PRO A 11 3.91 6.49 14.09
CA PRO A 11 4.71 5.26 14.08
C PRO A 11 3.93 4.04 13.61
N GLY A 12 2.61 4.07 13.62
CA GLY A 12 1.79 2.98 13.10
C GLY A 12 1.51 3.06 11.60
N THR A 13 1.95 4.10 10.92
CA THR A 13 1.73 4.32 9.48
C THR A 13 3.05 4.34 8.74
N LEU A 14 3.16 3.53 7.69
CA LEU A 14 4.40 3.37 6.92
C LEU A 14 4.13 3.63 5.45
N ILE A 15 5.08 4.30 4.79
CA ILE A 15 5.09 4.43 3.33
C ILE A 15 5.93 3.30 2.78
N LEU A 16 5.38 2.58 1.81
CA LEU A 16 6.09 1.49 1.14
C LEU A 16 6.19 1.85 -0.34
N HIS A 17 7.40 2.15 -0.77
CA HIS A 17 7.68 2.48 -2.17
C HIS A 17 7.82 1.18 -2.96
N ILE A 18 6.93 0.99 -3.93
CA ILE A 18 6.87 -0.25 -4.71
C ILE A 18 8.05 -0.38 -5.67
N GLY A 19 8.54 0.76 -6.19
CA GLY A 19 9.59 0.73 -7.20
C GLY A 19 9.01 0.32 -8.56
N ASP A 20 9.74 -0.52 -9.31
CA ASP A 20 9.40 -0.85 -10.69
C ASP A 20 8.07 -1.57 -10.85
N GLY A 21 7.63 -2.29 -9.83
CA GLY A 21 6.36 -2.98 -9.91
C GLY A 21 6.19 -4.04 -8.83
N LEU A 22 5.01 -4.61 -8.84
CA LEU A 22 4.63 -5.69 -7.92
C LEU A 22 3.98 -6.78 -8.75
N ASP A 23 4.62 -7.93 -8.84
CA ASP A 23 4.16 -9.03 -9.66
C ASP A 23 4.55 -10.38 -9.05
N PHE A 24 4.34 -11.46 -9.82
CA PHE A 24 4.62 -12.81 -9.32
C PHE A 24 6.07 -13.02 -8.86
N ARG A 25 7.02 -12.20 -9.36
CA ARG A 25 8.44 -12.37 -9.03
C ARG A 25 8.78 -11.84 -7.65
N ASN A 26 8.08 -10.81 -7.17
CA ASN A 26 8.41 -10.18 -5.89
C ASN A 26 7.23 -10.14 -4.91
N ALA A 27 6.12 -10.79 -5.24
CA ALA A 27 4.95 -10.79 -4.36
C ALA A 27 5.25 -11.43 -3.00
N ASP A 28 6.04 -12.51 -2.97
CA ASP A 28 6.39 -13.15 -1.70
C ASP A 28 7.28 -12.26 -0.85
N ALA A 29 8.23 -11.55 -1.48
CA ALA A 29 9.05 -10.58 -0.76
C ALA A 29 8.19 -9.45 -0.18
N PHE A 30 7.20 -9.00 -0.94
CA PHE A 30 6.26 -7.98 -0.47
C PHE A 30 5.49 -8.48 0.76
N ARG A 31 4.96 -9.71 0.69
CA ARG A 31 4.23 -10.30 1.83
C ARG A 31 5.09 -10.36 3.07
N GLN A 32 6.36 -10.78 2.90
CA GLN A 32 7.26 -10.92 4.03
C GLN A 32 7.58 -9.57 4.66
N VAL A 33 7.89 -8.57 3.85
CA VAL A 33 8.19 -7.22 4.36
C VAL A 33 6.99 -6.68 5.11
N CYS A 34 5.80 -6.80 4.54
CA CYS A 34 4.59 -6.30 5.19
C CYS A 34 4.30 -7.04 6.49
N GLN A 35 4.47 -8.36 6.51
CA GLN A 35 4.22 -9.15 7.71
C GLN A 35 5.16 -8.73 8.84
N GLU A 36 6.43 -8.50 8.54
CA GLU A 36 7.39 -8.03 9.52
C GLU A 36 6.97 -6.69 10.13
N GLN A 37 6.46 -5.78 9.29
CA GLN A 37 6.03 -4.48 9.76
C GLN A 37 4.75 -4.58 10.59
N VAL A 38 3.81 -5.42 10.20
CA VAL A 38 2.60 -5.66 11.00
C VAL A 38 2.98 -6.20 12.37
N GLN A 39 3.93 -7.12 12.44
CA GLN A 39 4.42 -7.66 13.71
C GLN A 39 5.11 -6.58 14.54
N ALA A 40 5.66 -5.56 13.90
CA ALA A 40 6.29 -4.42 14.58
C ALA A 40 5.27 -3.32 14.88
N ALA A 41 3.97 -3.64 14.83
CA ALA A 41 2.85 -2.74 15.20
C ALA A 41 2.52 -1.67 14.14
N VAL A 42 2.96 -1.84 12.91
CA VAL A 42 2.46 -1.01 11.81
C VAL A 42 1.08 -1.52 11.42
N HIS A 43 0.09 -0.62 11.38
CA HIS A 43 -1.28 -0.99 11.08
C HIS A 43 -1.81 -0.33 9.80
N SER A 44 -1.10 0.66 9.25
CA SER A 44 -1.55 1.35 8.05
C SER A 44 -0.41 1.54 7.08
N PHE A 45 -0.68 1.29 5.81
CA PHE A 45 0.33 1.29 4.76
C PHE A 45 -0.11 2.21 3.63
N ILE A 46 0.81 3.06 3.20
CA ILE A 46 0.66 3.88 2.00
C ILE A 46 1.55 3.25 0.94
N LEU A 47 0.94 2.70 -0.10
CA LEU A 47 1.68 2.05 -1.18
C LEU A 47 1.92 3.08 -2.28
N ASP A 48 3.17 3.46 -2.44
CA ASP A 48 3.58 4.44 -3.45
C ASP A 48 3.88 3.71 -4.76
N PHE A 49 3.05 3.94 -5.76
CA PHE A 49 3.16 3.34 -7.09
C PHE A 49 3.70 4.31 -8.13
N SER A 50 4.33 5.41 -7.71
CA SER A 50 4.73 6.46 -8.67
C SER A 50 5.68 5.97 -9.75
N GLU A 51 6.55 5.01 -9.43
CA GLU A 51 7.52 4.47 -10.39
C GLU A 51 7.14 3.11 -10.93
N ALA A 52 5.99 2.59 -10.53
CA ALA A 52 5.60 1.23 -10.90
C ALA A 52 5.12 1.17 -12.33
N ARG A 53 5.57 0.13 -13.06
CA ARG A 53 5.16 -0.13 -14.44
C ARG A 53 4.22 -1.31 -14.52
N LEU A 54 4.11 -2.09 -13.44
CA LEU A 54 3.40 -3.35 -13.50
C LEU A 54 2.79 -3.66 -12.13
N LEU A 55 1.55 -4.12 -12.19
CA LEU A 55 0.86 -4.76 -11.06
C LEU A 55 0.05 -5.90 -11.67
N ASP A 56 0.41 -7.14 -11.35
CA ASP A 56 -0.33 -8.30 -11.86
C ASP A 56 -1.26 -8.87 -10.78
N SER A 57 -1.98 -9.94 -11.13
CA SER A 57 -2.95 -10.53 -10.22
C SER A 57 -2.29 -11.15 -8.98
N VAL A 58 -1.07 -11.65 -9.11
CA VAL A 58 -0.35 -12.21 -7.96
C VAL A 58 0.07 -11.11 -7.00
N GLY A 59 0.57 -9.99 -7.54
CA GLY A 59 0.89 -8.83 -6.73
C GLY A 59 -0.35 -8.26 -6.05
N LEU A 60 -1.45 -8.19 -6.77
CA LEU A 60 -2.71 -7.74 -6.20
C LEU A 60 -3.17 -8.65 -5.07
N GLY A 61 -3.02 -9.97 -5.22
CA GLY A 61 -3.32 -10.91 -4.15
C GLY A 61 -2.50 -10.67 -2.89
N ALA A 62 -1.23 -10.28 -3.06
CA ALA A 62 -0.37 -9.94 -1.93
C ALA A 62 -0.87 -8.69 -1.21
N ILE A 63 -1.38 -7.69 -1.96
CA ILE A 63 -1.95 -6.49 -1.36
C ILE A 63 -3.22 -6.84 -0.58
N PHE A 64 -4.07 -7.72 -1.11
CA PHE A 64 -5.26 -8.17 -0.38
C PHE A 64 -4.89 -8.94 0.89
N SER A 65 -3.79 -9.70 0.88
CA SER A 65 -3.31 -10.35 2.11
C SER A 65 -2.96 -9.31 3.17
N LEU A 66 -2.26 -8.26 2.76
CA LEU A 66 -1.94 -7.15 3.68
C LEU A 66 -3.22 -6.51 4.22
N TYR A 67 -4.17 -6.25 3.36
CA TYR A 67 -5.45 -5.65 3.75
C TYR A 67 -6.13 -6.48 4.84
N ARG A 68 -6.19 -7.81 4.64
CA ARG A 68 -6.80 -8.69 5.64
C ARG A 68 -6.03 -8.68 6.96
N ASN A 69 -4.72 -8.51 6.91
CA ASN A 69 -3.89 -8.53 8.12
C ASN A 69 -4.02 -7.26 8.95
N VAL A 70 -4.32 -6.12 8.34
CA VAL A 70 -4.43 -4.86 9.09
C VAL A 70 -5.87 -4.51 9.46
N THR A 71 -6.86 -5.10 8.82
CA THR A 71 -8.27 -4.79 9.09
C THR A 71 -8.65 -5.03 10.54
N PRO A 72 -8.23 -6.14 11.21
CA PRO A 72 -8.60 -6.35 12.62
C PRO A 72 -8.11 -5.26 13.56
N ALA A 73 -7.02 -4.57 13.20
CA ALA A 73 -6.50 -3.46 14.00
C ALA A 73 -7.05 -2.11 13.54
N SER A 74 -8.11 -2.10 12.74
CA SER A 74 -8.67 -0.91 12.11
C SER A 74 -7.66 -0.17 11.26
N GLY A 75 -6.72 -0.92 10.70
CA GLY A 75 -5.69 -0.38 9.83
C GLY A 75 -6.19 -0.09 8.43
N GLN A 76 -5.37 0.58 7.66
CA GLN A 76 -5.69 1.03 6.31
C GLN A 76 -4.60 0.62 5.34
N VAL A 77 -5.01 0.30 4.12
CA VAL A 77 -4.10 0.20 2.97
C VAL A 77 -4.62 1.17 1.92
N VAL A 78 -3.80 2.14 1.56
CA VAL A 78 -4.16 3.13 0.56
C VAL A 78 -3.08 3.20 -0.52
N PHE A 79 -3.47 3.62 -1.72
CA PHE A 79 -2.56 3.80 -2.84
C PHE A 79 -2.25 5.28 -3.00
N ALA A 80 -1.02 5.59 -3.36
CA ALA A 80 -0.59 6.96 -3.61
C ALA A 80 0.16 7.05 -4.92
N ALA A 81 -0.03 8.16 -5.63
CA ALA A 81 0.72 8.51 -6.84
C ALA A 81 0.67 7.39 -7.90
N VAL A 82 -0.49 6.80 -8.11
CA VAL A 82 -0.63 5.65 -9.00
C VAL A 82 -0.23 6.01 -10.42
N SER A 83 0.74 5.28 -10.96
CA SER A 83 1.24 5.49 -12.32
C SER A 83 0.19 5.10 -13.36
N ALA A 84 0.35 5.59 -14.57
CA ALA A 84 -0.60 5.29 -15.66
C ALA A 84 -0.73 3.77 -15.92
N PRO A 85 0.36 3.00 -16.01
CA PRO A 85 0.21 1.56 -16.22
C PRO A 85 -0.53 0.85 -15.10
N VAL A 86 -0.28 1.24 -13.86
CA VAL A 86 -0.96 0.62 -12.71
C VAL A 86 -2.42 1.05 -12.65
N GLN A 87 -2.72 2.29 -13.06
CA GLN A 87 -4.09 2.79 -13.07
C GLN A 87 -4.99 1.96 -14.01
N VAL A 88 -4.44 1.43 -15.10
CA VAL A 88 -5.20 0.53 -15.97
C VAL A 88 -5.68 -0.69 -15.18
N MET A 89 -4.78 -1.33 -14.41
CA MET A 89 -5.14 -2.48 -13.59
C MET A 89 -6.17 -2.08 -12.52
N VAL A 90 -6.00 -0.93 -11.89
CA VAL A 90 -6.93 -0.43 -10.88
C VAL A 90 -8.33 -0.27 -11.46
N GLN A 91 -8.44 0.31 -12.66
CA GLN A 91 -9.74 0.53 -13.29
C GLN A 91 -10.38 -0.77 -13.76
N VAL A 92 -9.60 -1.67 -14.36
CA VAL A 92 -10.13 -2.94 -14.86
C VAL A 92 -10.63 -3.82 -13.71
N THR A 93 -9.89 -3.89 -12.62
CA THR A 93 -10.25 -4.72 -11.46
C THR A 93 -11.21 -4.03 -10.51
N LYS A 94 -11.38 -2.72 -10.64
CA LYS A 94 -12.23 -1.90 -9.76
C LYS A 94 -11.78 -1.96 -8.29
N ILE A 95 -10.49 -2.18 -8.06
CA ILE A 95 -9.97 -2.24 -6.69
C ILE A 95 -10.00 -0.89 -5.99
N TYR A 96 -10.24 0.20 -6.72
CA TYR A 96 -10.47 1.51 -6.10
C TYR A 96 -11.65 1.48 -5.14
N ARG A 97 -12.53 0.49 -5.24
CA ARG A 97 -13.64 0.31 -4.29
C ARG A 97 -13.16 -0.17 -2.92
N VAL A 98 -11.99 -0.79 -2.86
CA VAL A 98 -11.42 -1.33 -1.63
C VAL A 98 -10.29 -0.44 -1.12
N PHE A 99 -9.43 0.03 -2.03
CA PHE A 99 -8.23 0.79 -1.69
C PHE A 99 -8.38 2.24 -2.14
N PRO A 100 -8.54 3.18 -1.19
CA PRO A 100 -8.57 4.60 -1.54
C PRO A 100 -7.28 5.01 -2.24
N GLN A 101 -7.39 5.97 -3.15
CA GLN A 101 -6.26 6.50 -3.89
C GLN A 101 -6.08 7.97 -3.60
N TYR A 102 -4.83 8.40 -3.51
CA TYR A 102 -4.46 9.79 -3.33
C TYR A 102 -3.43 10.16 -4.38
N GLN A 103 -3.46 11.40 -4.84
CA GLN A 103 -2.56 11.85 -5.92
C GLN A 103 -1.10 11.87 -5.48
N THR A 104 -0.85 12.11 -4.18
CA THR A 104 0.51 12.15 -3.66
C THR A 104 0.59 11.40 -2.35
N VAL A 105 1.82 11.01 -1.99
CA VAL A 105 2.09 10.38 -0.70
C VAL A 105 1.71 11.33 0.44
N GLU A 106 1.99 12.63 0.28
CA GLU A 106 1.68 13.64 1.29
C GLU A 106 0.19 13.73 1.56
N LEU A 107 -0.63 13.70 0.49
CA LEU A 107 -2.08 13.71 0.65
C LEU A 107 -2.58 12.44 1.34
N ALA A 108 -1.97 11.30 1.04
CA ALA A 108 -2.31 10.04 1.70
C ALA A 108 -1.98 10.10 3.18
N CYS A 109 -0.81 10.61 3.54
CA CYS A 109 -0.41 10.76 4.94
C CYS A 109 -1.40 11.66 5.69
N GLU A 110 -1.79 12.78 5.09
CA GLU A 110 -2.73 13.71 5.70
C GLU A 110 -4.09 13.07 5.91
N ALA A 111 -4.58 12.33 4.91
CA ALA A 111 -5.88 11.68 4.99
C ALA A 111 -5.92 10.65 6.13
N LEU A 112 -4.85 9.86 6.27
CA LEU A 112 -4.78 8.86 7.33
C LEU A 112 -4.66 9.51 8.69
N ARG A 113 -3.92 10.61 8.82
CA ARG A 113 -3.78 11.36 10.06
C ARG A 113 -5.14 11.89 10.51
N VAL A 114 -5.88 12.54 9.61
CA VAL A 114 -7.20 13.09 9.92
C VAL A 114 -8.16 11.99 10.37
N ARG A 115 -8.14 10.86 9.67
CA ARG A 115 -9.02 9.75 9.99
C ARG A 115 -8.75 9.19 11.38
N ARG A 116 -7.48 9.04 11.76
CA ARG A 116 -7.14 8.54 13.08
C ARG A 116 -7.50 9.51 14.18
N GLU A 117 -7.32 10.81 13.96
CA GLU A 117 -7.69 11.83 14.94
C GLU A 117 -9.20 11.93 15.11
N ALA A 118 -9.96 11.69 14.04
CA ALA A 118 -11.42 11.73 14.10
C ALA A 118 -12.02 10.47 14.72
N GLY A 119 -11.29 9.38 14.60
CA GLY A 119 -11.75 8.09 15.12
C GLY A 119 -11.33 7.85 16.52
#